data_de1768f04d5de929cee85c33a611d39d
#
_entry.id   de1768f04d5de929cee85c33a611d39d
#
_cell.length_a   1.000
_cell.length_b   1.000
_cell.length_c   1.000
_cell.angle_alpha   90.00
_cell.angle_beta   90.00
_cell.angle_gamma   90.00
#
_symmetry.space_group_name_H-M   'P 1'
#
loop_
_entity.id
_entity.type
_entity.pdbx_description
1 polymer ?
#
loop_
_entity_poly.entity_id
_entity_poly.type
_entity_poly.pdbx_seq_one_letter_code
_entity_poly.pdbx_strand_id
1 'polypeptide(L)'
;MRRILKGSAWAVATIALSVSLYLFGIQYLGNFHEVVPGQLYRSNQPQTAQLDRYVKQYGIKTIINLRGANPSQGWYRDETSESSRLGVTHIDFGMSANEQLSMERVDQLVAIMRDAPKPILIHCKAGADRSGLASALYLARVLGAGEEAAESQLSLRFGHLSLPYLSKAYAMDETWETVEQTLIPQDWLFAWQEP
;
A
#
# COMPACT_ATOMS: atom_id res chain seq x y z
N MET A 1 13.77 -42.56 5.00
CA MET A 1 13.74 -41.27 5.73
C MET A 1 14.76 -40.24 5.22
N ARG A 2 16.06 -40.47 5.17
CA ARG A 2 17.06 -39.45 4.72
C ARG A 2 16.83 -38.89 3.30
N ARG A 3 16.31 -39.66 2.34
CA ARG A 3 16.01 -39.17 0.97
C ARG A 3 14.79 -38.26 0.93
N ILE A 4 13.77 -38.55 1.74
CA ILE A 4 12.53 -37.73 1.81
C ILE A 4 12.85 -36.37 2.47
N LEU A 5 13.64 -36.36 3.56
CA LEU A 5 14.09 -35.15 4.23
C LEU A 5 14.96 -34.24 3.32
N LYS A 6 15.79 -34.84 2.47
CA LYS A 6 16.56 -34.06 1.49
C LYS A 6 15.66 -33.45 0.39
N GLY A 7 14.67 -34.19 -0.09
CA GLY A 7 13.71 -33.70 -1.08
C GLY A 7 12.88 -32.52 -0.56
N SER A 8 12.39 -32.61 0.68
CA SER A 8 11.63 -31.50 1.30
C SER A 8 12.51 -30.27 1.55
N ALA A 9 13.76 -30.43 1.96
CA ALA A 9 14.69 -29.32 2.14
C ALA A 9 14.98 -28.57 0.82
N TRP A 10 15.17 -29.29 -0.28
CA TRP A 10 15.35 -28.68 -1.60
C TRP A 10 14.09 -27.95 -2.07
N ALA A 11 12.90 -28.52 -1.85
CA ALA A 11 11.64 -27.87 -2.20
C ALA A 11 11.46 -26.54 -1.45
N VAL A 12 11.70 -26.52 -0.14
CA VAL A 12 11.64 -25.31 0.69
C VAL A 12 12.65 -24.26 0.21
N ALA A 13 13.89 -24.66 -0.07
CA ALA A 13 14.92 -23.76 -0.56
C ALA A 13 14.54 -23.15 -1.93
N THR A 14 13.96 -23.93 -2.84
CA THR A 14 13.51 -23.46 -4.14
C THR A 14 12.37 -22.45 -4.01
N ILE A 15 11.39 -22.73 -3.15
CA ILE A 15 10.27 -21.80 -2.89
C ILE A 15 10.81 -20.50 -2.29
N ALA A 16 11.68 -20.58 -1.28
CA ALA A 16 12.27 -19.39 -0.66
C ALA A 16 13.06 -18.54 -1.68
N LEU A 17 13.84 -19.18 -2.54
CA LEU A 17 14.56 -18.49 -3.62
C LEU A 17 13.61 -17.83 -4.61
N SER A 18 12.55 -18.52 -5.03
CA SER A 18 11.57 -17.98 -5.97
C SER A 18 10.84 -16.76 -5.40
N VAL A 19 10.42 -16.82 -4.13
CA VAL A 19 9.81 -15.69 -3.43
C VAL A 19 10.79 -14.52 -3.32
N SER A 20 12.04 -14.80 -2.96
CA SER A 20 13.06 -13.75 -2.85
C SER A 20 13.34 -13.07 -4.19
N LEU A 21 13.43 -13.83 -5.27
CA LEU A 21 13.61 -13.29 -6.62
C LEU A 21 12.40 -12.45 -7.06
N TYR A 22 11.19 -12.92 -6.74
CA TYR A 22 9.96 -12.18 -7.01
C TYR A 22 9.95 -10.83 -6.27
N LEU A 23 10.18 -10.86 -4.95
CA LEU A 23 10.20 -9.65 -4.12
C LEU A 23 11.30 -8.66 -4.58
N PHE A 24 12.48 -9.17 -4.93
CA PHE A 24 13.53 -8.34 -5.50
C PHE A 24 13.10 -7.72 -6.83
N GLY A 25 12.49 -8.52 -7.71
CA GLY A 25 12.01 -8.07 -9.03
C GLY A 25 10.99 -6.95 -8.93
N ILE A 26 9.97 -7.08 -8.09
CA ILE A 26 8.96 -6.02 -7.92
C ILE A 26 9.57 -4.74 -7.35
N GLN A 27 10.53 -4.84 -6.41
CA GLN A 27 11.22 -3.67 -5.87
C GLN A 27 12.09 -2.98 -6.92
N TYR A 28 12.83 -3.75 -7.71
CA TYR A 28 13.67 -3.21 -8.80
C TYR A 28 12.85 -2.51 -9.88
N LEU A 29 11.67 -3.04 -10.20
CA LEU A 29 10.75 -2.49 -11.20
C LEU A 29 9.88 -1.33 -10.68
N GLY A 30 10.00 -0.95 -9.41
CA GLY A 30 9.28 0.17 -8.84
C GLY A 30 8.00 -0.21 -8.09
N ASN A 31 7.65 -1.50 -8.04
CA ASN A 31 6.40 -1.99 -7.43
C ASN A 31 5.18 -1.14 -7.82
N PHE A 32 5.15 -0.73 -9.12
CA PHE A 32 4.11 0.13 -9.65
C PHE A 32 2.90 -0.69 -10.10
N HIS A 33 1.73 -0.34 -9.56
CA HIS A 33 0.47 -1.03 -9.90
C HIS A 33 -0.68 -0.02 -10.03
N GLU A 34 -1.56 -0.30 -10.97
CA GLU A 34 -2.86 0.34 -11.07
C GLU A 34 -3.81 -0.31 -10.07
N VAL A 35 -4.34 0.47 -9.14
CA VAL A 35 -5.35 0.04 -8.16
C VAL A 35 -6.75 0.26 -8.73
N VAL A 36 -6.97 1.47 -9.27
CA VAL A 36 -8.22 1.85 -9.95
C VAL A 36 -7.86 2.63 -11.21
N PRO A 37 -8.26 2.15 -12.40
CA PRO A 37 -7.96 2.79 -13.67
C PRO A 37 -8.29 4.29 -13.68
N GLY A 38 -7.31 5.12 -14.02
CA GLY A 38 -7.49 6.56 -14.12
C GLY A 38 -7.76 7.29 -12.80
N GLN A 39 -7.70 6.61 -11.64
CA GLN A 39 -7.97 7.21 -10.35
C GLN A 39 -6.84 7.02 -9.35
N LEU A 40 -6.37 5.77 -9.14
CA LEU A 40 -5.39 5.47 -8.10
C LEU A 40 -4.34 4.49 -8.60
N TYR A 41 -3.10 4.85 -8.38
CA TYR A 41 -1.91 4.06 -8.61
C TYR A 41 -1.08 3.96 -7.33
N ARG A 42 -0.31 2.89 -7.19
CA ARG A 42 0.61 2.70 -6.06
C ARG A 42 2.01 2.35 -6.55
N SER A 43 3.05 2.71 -5.79
CA SER A 43 4.43 2.33 -6.09
C SER A 43 5.30 2.27 -4.83
N ASN A 44 6.54 1.77 -5.00
CA ASN A 44 7.61 2.07 -4.05
C ASN A 44 8.06 3.53 -4.21
N GLN A 45 9.13 3.95 -3.49
CA GLN A 45 9.71 5.28 -3.66
C GLN A 45 10.17 5.48 -5.11
N PRO A 46 9.50 6.32 -5.91
CA PRO A 46 9.92 6.53 -7.28
C PRO A 46 11.20 7.38 -7.34
N GLN A 47 12.06 7.06 -8.30
CA GLN A 47 13.12 7.96 -8.72
C GLN A 47 12.55 9.04 -9.65
N THR A 48 13.25 10.17 -9.82
CA THR A 48 12.80 11.28 -10.68
C THR A 48 12.41 10.84 -12.08
N ALA A 49 13.21 10.00 -12.72
CA ALA A 49 12.92 9.47 -14.06
C ALA A 49 11.69 8.54 -14.10
N GLN A 50 11.43 7.81 -13.01
CA GLN A 50 10.21 7.00 -12.89
C GLN A 50 9.00 7.90 -12.68
N LEU A 51 9.12 8.92 -11.84
CA LEU A 51 8.04 9.87 -11.55
C LEU A 51 7.64 10.63 -12.83
N ASP A 52 8.60 11.16 -13.59
CA ASP A 52 8.36 11.80 -14.90
C ASP A 52 7.58 10.87 -15.84
N ARG A 53 8.01 9.61 -15.93
CA ARG A 53 7.33 8.60 -16.75
C ARG A 53 5.91 8.31 -16.27
N TYR A 54 5.69 8.14 -14.96
CA TYR A 54 4.37 7.86 -14.41
C TYR A 54 3.40 9.03 -14.64
N VAL A 55 3.86 10.25 -14.41
CA VAL A 55 3.07 11.47 -14.66
C VAL A 55 2.66 11.57 -16.12
N LYS A 56 3.59 11.38 -17.05
CA LYS A 56 3.31 11.47 -18.49
C LYS A 56 2.45 10.33 -19.01
N GLN A 57 2.70 9.12 -18.55
CA GLN A 57 2.02 7.92 -19.07
C GLN A 57 0.59 7.76 -18.51
N TYR A 58 0.42 8.07 -17.22
CA TYR A 58 -0.84 7.83 -16.51
C TYR A 58 -1.58 9.12 -16.14
N GLY A 59 -1.04 10.28 -16.50
CA GLY A 59 -1.66 11.57 -16.23
C GLY A 59 -1.76 11.92 -14.75
N ILE A 60 -0.84 11.42 -13.91
CA ILE A 60 -0.86 11.65 -12.45
C ILE A 60 -0.94 13.15 -12.15
N LYS A 61 -1.88 13.53 -11.29
CA LYS A 61 -2.10 14.91 -10.86
C LYS A 61 -1.73 15.15 -9.40
N THR A 62 -1.75 14.08 -8.60
CA THR A 62 -1.42 14.16 -7.17
C THR A 62 -0.49 13.03 -6.78
N ILE A 63 0.52 13.34 -5.99
CA ILE A 63 1.40 12.37 -5.32
C ILE A 63 1.11 12.44 -3.83
N ILE A 64 0.85 11.29 -3.20
CA ILE A 64 0.71 11.18 -1.75
C ILE A 64 1.89 10.37 -1.21
N ASN A 65 2.78 11.07 -0.53
CA ASN A 65 3.97 10.51 0.11
C ASN A 65 3.62 9.98 1.51
N LEU A 66 3.45 8.68 1.66
CA LEU A 66 3.16 8.04 2.95
C LEU A 66 4.38 7.92 3.88
N ARG A 67 5.56 8.36 3.43
CA ARG A 67 6.77 8.43 4.27
C ARG A 67 6.84 9.73 5.08
N GLY A 68 6.05 10.74 4.67
CA GLY A 68 6.03 12.08 5.26
C GLY A 68 7.21 12.95 4.83
N ALA A 69 7.13 14.21 5.20
CA ALA A 69 8.14 15.20 4.89
C ALA A 69 9.49 14.82 5.51
N ASN A 70 10.54 14.83 4.69
CA ASN A 70 11.90 14.55 5.13
C ASN A 70 12.94 15.35 4.34
N PRO A 71 13.00 16.69 4.52
CA PRO A 71 13.82 17.58 3.71
C PRO A 71 15.33 17.34 3.82
N SER A 72 15.79 16.64 4.85
CA SER A 72 17.18 16.25 5.00
C SER A 72 17.62 15.14 4.03
N GLN A 73 16.67 14.38 3.50
CA GLN A 73 16.94 13.23 2.63
C GLN A 73 16.92 13.63 1.15
N GLY A 74 17.88 13.10 0.37
CA GLY A 74 17.97 13.34 -1.07
C GLY A 74 16.72 12.94 -1.83
N TRP A 75 16.23 11.72 -1.59
CA TRP A 75 15.02 11.21 -2.26
C TRP A 75 13.81 12.15 -2.13
N TYR A 76 13.65 12.81 -0.96
CA TYR A 76 12.53 13.72 -0.71
C TYR A 76 12.69 15.04 -1.48
N ARG A 77 13.90 15.61 -1.46
CA ARG A 77 14.20 16.84 -2.22
C ARG A 77 14.04 16.61 -3.72
N ASP A 78 14.51 15.46 -4.23
CA ASP A 78 14.41 15.09 -5.63
C ASP A 78 12.93 14.93 -6.04
N GLU A 79 12.12 14.26 -5.21
CA GLU A 79 10.70 14.05 -5.47
C GLU A 79 9.90 15.36 -5.43
N THR A 80 10.10 16.20 -4.42
CA THR A 80 9.39 17.49 -4.30
C THR A 80 9.78 18.46 -5.42
N SER A 81 11.06 18.50 -5.79
CA SER A 81 11.54 19.28 -6.93
C SER A 81 10.95 18.81 -8.23
N GLU A 82 10.94 17.51 -8.46
CA GLU A 82 10.38 16.91 -9.69
C GLU A 82 8.86 17.09 -9.76
N SER A 83 8.14 16.91 -8.66
CA SER A 83 6.69 17.16 -8.58
C SER A 83 6.36 18.60 -8.97
N SER A 84 7.13 19.56 -8.43
CA SER A 84 6.98 20.97 -8.76
C SER A 84 7.26 21.25 -10.25
N ARG A 85 8.34 20.66 -10.81
CA ARG A 85 8.69 20.78 -12.23
C ARG A 85 7.59 20.24 -13.15
N LEU A 86 6.93 19.17 -12.73
CA LEU A 86 5.86 18.52 -13.49
C LEU A 86 4.48 19.16 -13.28
N GLY A 87 4.37 20.12 -12.35
CA GLY A 87 3.09 20.75 -11.99
C GLY A 87 2.11 19.82 -11.29
N VAL A 88 2.64 18.80 -10.57
CA VAL A 88 1.85 17.81 -9.84
C VAL A 88 1.73 18.21 -8.38
N THR A 89 0.53 18.11 -7.82
CA THR A 89 0.31 18.33 -6.38
C THR A 89 1.05 17.27 -5.56
N HIS A 90 1.86 17.70 -4.60
CA HIS A 90 2.56 16.81 -3.67
C HIS A 90 2.00 16.97 -2.26
N ILE A 91 1.59 15.86 -1.65
CA ILE A 91 1.00 15.82 -0.31
C ILE A 91 1.80 14.87 0.56
N ASP A 92 2.29 15.36 1.69
CA ASP A 92 2.93 14.55 2.70
C ASP A 92 1.91 14.03 3.72
N PHE A 93 1.76 12.72 3.79
CA PHE A 93 0.99 12.05 4.83
C PHE A 93 1.90 11.02 5.53
N GLY A 94 2.71 11.49 6.49
CA GLY A 94 3.61 10.62 7.24
C GLY A 94 2.86 9.63 8.10
N MET A 95 3.14 8.33 7.92
CA MET A 95 2.68 7.25 8.79
C MET A 95 3.76 6.21 8.99
N SER A 96 3.77 5.59 10.17
CA SER A 96 4.65 4.47 10.48
C SER A 96 4.20 3.21 9.73
N ALA A 97 5.15 2.36 9.31
CA ALA A 97 4.83 1.03 8.81
C ALA A 97 4.75 -0.03 9.93
N ASN A 98 5.07 0.37 11.17
CA ASN A 98 5.22 -0.53 12.31
C ASN A 98 4.23 -0.22 13.45
N GLU A 99 3.32 0.72 13.23
CA GLU A 99 2.34 1.18 14.21
C GLU A 99 0.99 1.27 13.55
N GLN A 100 -0.05 0.90 14.28
CA GLN A 100 -1.43 1.06 13.82
C GLN A 100 -1.73 2.54 13.58
N LEU A 101 -2.51 2.80 12.54
CA LEU A 101 -3.04 4.12 12.26
C LEU A 101 -4.32 4.34 13.08
N SER A 102 -4.40 5.42 13.84
CA SER A 102 -5.64 5.75 14.54
C SER A 102 -6.79 6.03 13.56
N MET A 103 -8.03 5.79 13.97
CA MET A 103 -9.20 6.02 13.11
C MET A 103 -9.30 7.46 12.64
N GLU A 104 -8.91 8.43 13.49
CA GLU A 104 -8.81 9.83 13.08
C GLU A 104 -7.85 10.03 11.89
N ARG A 105 -6.69 9.38 11.94
CA ARG A 105 -5.69 9.43 10.86
C ARG A 105 -6.15 8.67 9.62
N VAL A 106 -6.90 7.58 9.79
CA VAL A 106 -7.57 6.87 8.70
C VAL A 106 -8.53 7.82 7.98
N ASP A 107 -9.40 8.49 8.72
CA ASP A 107 -10.39 9.43 8.16
C ASP A 107 -9.71 10.61 7.45
N GLN A 108 -8.60 11.15 8.00
CA GLN A 108 -7.78 12.17 7.35
C GLN A 108 -7.22 11.68 6.01
N LEU A 109 -6.65 10.48 5.97
CA LEU A 109 -6.09 9.91 4.72
C LEU A 109 -7.18 9.67 3.68
N VAL A 110 -8.31 9.13 4.10
CA VAL A 110 -9.48 8.90 3.23
C VAL A 110 -9.97 10.22 2.67
N ALA A 111 -10.11 11.28 3.49
CA ALA A 111 -10.51 12.60 3.03
C ALA A 111 -9.52 13.18 2.01
N ILE A 112 -8.22 13.11 2.28
CA ILE A 112 -7.17 13.54 1.33
C ILE A 112 -7.31 12.79 0.00
N MET A 113 -7.43 11.46 0.03
CA MET A 113 -7.56 10.65 -1.19
C MET A 113 -8.86 10.90 -1.93
N ARG A 114 -9.97 11.17 -1.22
CA ARG A 114 -11.25 11.51 -1.84
C ARG A 114 -11.21 12.86 -2.56
N ASP A 115 -10.61 13.88 -1.96
CA ASP A 115 -10.70 15.27 -2.40
C ASP A 115 -9.55 15.67 -3.36
N ALA A 116 -8.41 14.96 -3.32
CA ALA A 116 -7.26 15.25 -4.18
C ALA A 116 -7.59 15.07 -5.68
N PRO A 117 -7.00 15.91 -6.56
CA PRO A 117 -7.10 15.74 -8.01
C PRO A 117 -6.62 14.36 -8.49
N LYS A 118 -7.42 13.69 -9.33
CA LYS A 118 -7.10 12.38 -9.91
C LYS A 118 -6.47 12.51 -11.28
N PRO A 119 -5.65 11.53 -11.69
CA PRO A 119 -5.19 10.33 -10.98
C PRO A 119 -4.20 10.64 -9.84
N ILE A 120 -4.26 9.81 -8.78
CA ILE A 120 -3.37 9.88 -7.62
C ILE A 120 -2.30 8.78 -7.73
N LEU A 121 -1.06 9.09 -7.41
CA LEU A 121 -0.01 8.12 -7.10
C LEU A 121 0.25 8.15 -5.60
N ILE A 122 -0.05 7.04 -4.91
CA ILE A 122 0.39 6.85 -3.52
C ILE A 122 1.67 6.03 -3.49
N HIS A 123 2.60 6.41 -2.64
CA HIS A 123 3.82 5.62 -2.48
C HIS A 123 4.32 5.59 -1.03
N CYS A 124 5.12 4.58 -0.74
CA CYS A 124 5.90 4.50 0.48
C CYS A 124 7.33 4.06 0.16
N LYS A 125 8.08 3.48 1.09
CA LYS A 125 9.46 3.03 0.81
C LYS A 125 9.48 1.83 -0.14
N ALA A 126 8.69 0.79 0.16
CA ALA A 126 8.64 -0.47 -0.58
C ALA A 126 7.40 -0.62 -1.49
N GLY A 127 6.41 0.25 -1.37
CA GLY A 127 5.15 0.10 -2.12
C GLY A 127 4.27 -1.07 -1.64
N ALA A 128 4.56 -1.63 -0.48
CA ALA A 128 3.92 -2.83 0.05
C ALA A 128 2.92 -2.49 1.18
N ASP A 129 3.40 -2.18 2.37
CA ASP A 129 2.61 -2.11 3.59
C ASP A 129 1.69 -0.87 3.64
N ARG A 130 2.27 0.33 3.81
CA ARG A 130 1.52 1.60 3.92
C ARG A 130 0.71 1.91 2.67
N SER A 131 1.27 1.69 1.49
CA SER A 131 0.55 1.86 0.23
C SER A 131 -0.50 0.77 0.01
N GLY A 132 -0.32 -0.42 0.58
CA GLY A 132 -1.33 -1.47 0.65
C GLY A 132 -2.54 -1.00 1.45
N LEU A 133 -2.31 -0.59 2.71
CA LEU A 133 -3.37 -0.06 3.56
C LEU A 133 -4.09 1.14 2.92
N ALA A 134 -3.35 2.12 2.40
CA ALA A 134 -3.96 3.28 1.74
C ALA A 134 -4.81 2.88 0.52
N SER A 135 -4.37 1.88 -0.27
CA SER A 135 -5.15 1.33 -1.38
C SER A 135 -6.42 0.62 -0.91
N ALA A 136 -6.34 -0.17 0.16
CA ALA A 136 -7.50 -0.83 0.78
C ALA A 136 -8.52 0.21 1.28
N LEU A 137 -8.05 1.24 1.99
CA LEU A 137 -8.89 2.34 2.46
C LEU A 137 -9.58 3.09 1.32
N TYR A 138 -8.87 3.32 0.21
CA TYR A 138 -9.47 3.96 -0.97
C TYR A 138 -10.58 3.11 -1.57
N LEU A 139 -10.33 1.82 -1.77
CA LEU A 139 -11.33 0.90 -2.31
C LEU A 139 -12.57 0.81 -1.42
N ALA A 140 -12.38 0.64 -0.11
CA ALA A 140 -13.49 0.45 0.82
C ALA A 140 -14.24 1.76 1.14
N ARG A 141 -13.51 2.83 1.47
CA ARG A 141 -14.09 4.05 2.06
C ARG A 141 -14.34 5.18 1.05
N VAL A 142 -13.67 5.15 -0.12
CA VAL A 142 -13.89 6.14 -1.17
C VAL A 142 -14.79 5.59 -2.27
N LEU A 143 -14.60 4.33 -2.66
CA LEU A 143 -15.37 3.71 -3.75
C LEU A 143 -16.50 2.80 -3.28
N GLY A 144 -16.53 2.41 -2.01
CA GLY A 144 -17.51 1.44 -1.51
C GLY A 144 -17.32 0.04 -2.12
N ALA A 145 -16.10 -0.30 -2.51
CA ALA A 145 -15.79 -1.65 -2.98
C ALA A 145 -15.90 -2.65 -1.84
N GLY A 146 -16.20 -3.90 -2.19
CA GLY A 146 -16.30 -4.98 -1.20
C GLY A 146 -14.99 -5.22 -0.46
N GLU A 147 -15.11 -5.77 0.75
CA GLU A 147 -14.03 -6.10 1.68
C GLU A 147 -12.90 -6.90 1.02
N GLU A 148 -13.23 -8.01 0.32
CA GLU A 148 -12.25 -8.88 -0.35
C GLU A 148 -11.37 -8.10 -1.33
N ALA A 149 -11.95 -7.19 -2.11
CA ALA A 149 -11.21 -6.38 -3.08
C ALA A 149 -10.25 -5.41 -2.37
N ALA A 150 -10.67 -4.84 -1.24
CA ALA A 150 -9.87 -3.93 -0.44
C ALA A 150 -8.73 -4.67 0.28
N GLU A 151 -9.03 -5.76 1.00
CA GLU A 151 -8.06 -6.57 1.74
C GLU A 151 -6.98 -7.14 0.81
N SER A 152 -7.32 -7.52 -0.43
CA SER A 152 -6.38 -8.02 -1.42
C SER A 152 -5.19 -7.08 -1.67
N GLN A 153 -5.31 -5.79 -1.32
CA GLN A 153 -4.23 -4.81 -1.44
C GLN A 153 -3.12 -5.00 -0.40
N LEU A 154 -3.40 -5.72 0.68
CA LEU A 154 -2.46 -6.16 1.71
C LEU A 154 -2.07 -7.61 1.43
N SER A 155 -1.29 -7.85 0.39
CA SER A 155 -0.93 -9.21 -0.05
C SER A 155 0.51 -9.33 -0.54
N LEU A 156 0.99 -10.57 -0.58
CA LEU A 156 2.32 -10.91 -1.10
C LEU A 156 2.49 -10.48 -2.57
N ARG A 157 1.41 -10.37 -3.33
CA ARG A 157 1.42 -9.83 -4.70
C ARG A 157 2.12 -8.47 -4.79
N PHE A 158 1.98 -7.65 -3.77
CA PHE A 158 2.58 -6.32 -3.69
C PHE A 158 3.80 -6.27 -2.76
N GLY A 159 4.24 -7.43 -2.27
CA GLY A 159 5.36 -7.56 -1.36
C GLY A 159 5.01 -7.33 0.11
N HIS A 160 3.71 -7.25 0.45
CA HIS A 160 3.28 -7.22 1.84
C HIS A 160 3.38 -8.63 2.41
N LEU A 161 4.31 -8.79 3.36
CA LEU A 161 4.53 -10.03 4.09
C LEU A 161 4.27 -9.77 5.56
N SER A 162 3.07 -10.13 5.98
CA SER A 162 2.61 -9.96 7.33
C SER A 162 2.46 -11.31 8.02
N LEU A 163 3.14 -11.44 9.15
CA LEU A 163 3.01 -12.60 10.03
C LEU A 163 2.60 -12.07 11.40
N PRO A 164 1.43 -12.49 11.93
CA PRO A 164 0.95 -12.05 13.23
C PRO A 164 2.04 -12.17 14.29
N TYR A 165 2.22 -11.13 15.10
CA TYR A 165 3.19 -11.01 16.18
C TYR A 165 4.69 -11.08 15.80
N LEU A 166 5.03 -11.42 14.55
CA LEU A 166 6.41 -11.57 14.08
C LEU A 166 6.83 -10.44 13.13
N SER A 167 5.91 -10.00 12.27
CA SER A 167 6.15 -8.91 11.33
C SER A 167 5.69 -7.57 11.89
N LYS A 168 6.57 -6.57 11.85
CA LYS A 168 6.17 -5.19 12.18
C LYS A 168 5.14 -4.62 11.20
N ALA A 169 5.11 -5.16 9.98
CA ALA A 169 4.12 -4.78 8.96
C ALA A 169 2.69 -5.18 9.33
N TYR A 170 2.52 -6.11 10.29
CA TYR A 170 1.21 -6.55 10.80
C TYR A 170 0.36 -5.40 11.37
N ALA A 171 0.98 -4.29 11.78
CA ALA A 171 0.25 -3.09 12.17
C ALA A 171 -0.67 -2.52 11.06
N MET A 172 -0.38 -2.82 9.78
CA MET A 172 -1.26 -2.41 8.67
C MET A 172 -2.50 -3.29 8.59
N ASP A 173 -2.34 -4.59 8.85
CA ASP A 173 -3.45 -5.55 8.91
C ASP A 173 -4.34 -5.24 10.11
N GLU A 174 -3.78 -5.00 11.29
CA GLU A 174 -4.54 -4.60 12.49
C GLU A 174 -5.33 -3.30 12.28
N THR A 175 -4.75 -2.35 11.53
CA THR A 175 -5.48 -1.14 11.14
C THR A 175 -6.63 -1.48 10.20
N TRP A 176 -6.39 -2.34 9.22
CA TRP A 176 -7.44 -2.78 8.30
C TRP A 176 -8.57 -3.52 9.02
N GLU A 177 -8.26 -4.48 9.87
CA GLU A 177 -9.23 -5.22 10.70
C GLU A 177 -10.12 -4.27 11.53
N THR A 178 -9.52 -3.19 12.08
CA THR A 178 -10.29 -2.17 12.81
C THR A 178 -11.24 -1.40 11.89
N VAL A 179 -10.79 -1.05 10.70
CA VAL A 179 -11.60 -0.33 9.70
C VAL A 179 -12.72 -1.21 9.18
N GLU A 180 -12.43 -2.47 8.85
CA GLU A 180 -13.36 -3.46 8.34
C GLU A 180 -14.58 -3.63 9.25
N GLN A 181 -14.37 -3.70 10.55
CA GLN A 181 -15.46 -3.77 11.55
C GLN A 181 -16.42 -2.59 11.45
N THR A 182 -15.98 -1.44 10.93
CA THR A 182 -16.83 -0.26 10.72
C THR A 182 -17.58 -0.29 9.39
N LEU A 183 -17.23 -1.20 8.47
CA LEU A 183 -17.88 -1.35 7.17
C LEU A 183 -19.12 -2.27 7.26
N ILE A 184 -19.18 -3.12 8.28
CA ILE A 184 -20.31 -4.02 8.51
C ILE A 184 -21.48 -3.18 9.04
N PRO A 185 -22.67 -3.20 8.39
CA PRO A 185 -23.85 -2.54 8.93
C PRO A 185 -24.16 -3.06 10.32
N GLN A 186 -24.36 -2.18 11.30
CA GLN A 186 -24.58 -2.57 12.71
C GLN A 186 -25.83 -3.44 12.92
N ASP A 187 -26.81 -3.30 12.06
CA ASP A 187 -28.04 -4.13 12.03
C ASP A 187 -27.74 -5.61 11.72
N TRP A 188 -26.69 -5.93 11.01
CA TRP A 188 -26.26 -7.32 10.77
C TRP A 188 -25.64 -7.99 11.99
N LEU A 189 -24.99 -7.23 12.86
CA LEU A 189 -24.39 -7.76 14.10
C LEU A 189 -25.45 -8.26 15.11
N PHE A 190 -26.67 -7.78 15.01
CA PHE A 190 -27.77 -8.18 15.89
C PHE A 190 -28.68 -9.25 15.29
N ALA A 191 -28.60 -9.50 13.97
CA ALA A 191 -29.46 -10.48 13.28
C ALA A 191 -29.21 -11.94 13.72
N TRP A 192 -28.10 -12.23 14.38
CA TRP A 192 -27.74 -13.57 14.85
C TRP A 192 -27.94 -13.77 16.36
N GLN A 193 -28.52 -12.79 17.06
CA GLN A 193 -28.73 -12.86 18.50
C GLN A 193 -30.19 -13.14 18.89
N GLU A 194 -31.09 -13.32 17.92
CA GLU A 194 -32.45 -13.80 18.21
C GLU A 194 -32.47 -15.33 18.23
N PRO A 195 -32.98 -15.97 19.31
CA PRO A 195 -32.99 -17.41 19.50
C PRO A 195 -34.03 -18.12 18.62
#